data_6e7dd9547823046b86b133ab6d6cdb5c
#
_entry.id   6e7dd9547823046b86b133ab6d6cdb5c
#
_cell.length_a   1.000
_cell.length_b   1.000
_cell.length_c   1.000
_cell.angle_alpha   90.00
_cell.angle_beta   90.00
_cell.angle_gamma   90.00
#
_symmetry.space_group_name_H-M   'P 1'
#
loop_
_entity.id
_entity.type
_entity.pdbx_description
1 polymer ?
#
loop_
_entity_poly.entity_id
_entity_poly.type
_entity_poly.pdbx_seq_one_letter_code
_entity_poly.pdbx_strand_id
1 'polypeptide(L)'
;MQGWEPFIPTEQKINYLNQLLKVGFDVLDCGSFVSPKAIPQMADTAAVIKGLDLSETNTSLLVIVANTRGAEEAVGFEQIHAIGFPFSLSPTFQQRNTNSTIAESVQRVEQIQNLCIQHKKELVIYLSMGFGNPYGDVYDESILLDWTGKMANMGIKTISLADTVGLATPTQISSALNTIIPAYPQIEIGVHLHSSKLNWQAKLTAALDASCKRYDGALKGIGGCPMALDDLIGNMDTELMIPYFYERGVLKNINFRQLQQAADLALQIFH
;
A
#
# COMPACT_ATOMS: atom_id res chain seq x y z
N MET A 1 -5.22 -8.72 -4.88
CA MET A 1 -6.07 -9.96 -4.81
C MET A 1 -7.31 -9.80 -3.94
N GLN A 2 -7.30 -9.02 -2.87
CA GLN A 2 -8.35 -9.01 -1.82
C GLN A 2 -9.80 -8.78 -2.30
N GLY A 3 -10.02 -8.01 -3.36
CA GLY A 3 -11.34 -7.74 -3.92
C GLY A 3 -11.73 -8.64 -5.09
N TRP A 4 -10.97 -9.72 -5.33
CA TRP A 4 -11.23 -10.61 -6.44
C TRP A 4 -12.16 -11.76 -6.05
N GLU A 5 -13.11 -12.10 -6.92
CA GLU A 5 -13.97 -13.27 -6.84
C GLU A 5 -13.86 -14.05 -8.16
N PRO A 6 -13.73 -15.38 -8.14
CA PRO A 6 -13.79 -16.33 -7.01
C PRO A 6 -12.50 -16.41 -6.19
N PHE A 7 -12.51 -17.25 -5.12
CA PHE A 7 -11.34 -17.48 -4.28
C PHE A 7 -10.18 -18.06 -5.09
N ILE A 8 -9.03 -17.42 -5.04
CA ILE A 8 -7.80 -17.89 -5.70
C ILE A 8 -7.18 -18.97 -4.82
N PRO A 9 -6.93 -20.18 -5.33
CA PRO A 9 -6.28 -21.25 -4.56
C PRO A 9 -4.92 -20.83 -4.00
N THR A 10 -4.62 -21.26 -2.77
CA THR A 10 -3.37 -20.94 -2.06
C THR A 10 -2.12 -21.17 -2.90
N GLU A 11 -2.04 -22.32 -3.59
CA GLU A 11 -0.90 -22.65 -4.45
C GLU A 11 -0.74 -21.69 -5.64
N GLN A 12 -1.84 -21.18 -6.19
CA GLN A 12 -1.78 -20.17 -7.24
C GLN A 12 -1.26 -18.83 -6.69
N LYS A 13 -1.68 -18.44 -5.49
CA LYS A 13 -1.15 -17.24 -4.80
C LYS A 13 0.36 -17.37 -4.56
N ILE A 14 0.80 -18.53 -4.04
CA ILE A 14 2.22 -18.83 -3.80
C ILE A 14 3.02 -18.74 -5.10
N ASN A 15 2.55 -19.39 -6.17
CA ASN A 15 3.22 -19.37 -7.47
C ASN A 15 3.33 -17.94 -8.02
N TYR A 16 2.25 -17.19 -7.96
CA TYR A 16 2.22 -15.80 -8.43
C TYR A 16 3.16 -14.88 -7.64
N LEU A 17 3.13 -14.95 -6.31
CA LEU A 17 3.99 -14.15 -5.45
C LEU A 17 5.46 -14.55 -5.58
N ASN A 18 5.79 -15.84 -5.70
CA ASN A 18 7.14 -16.31 -5.99
C ASN A 18 7.66 -15.80 -7.35
N GLN A 19 6.78 -15.63 -8.33
CA GLN A 19 7.16 -15.00 -9.59
C GLN A 19 7.44 -13.50 -9.40
N LEU A 20 6.63 -12.79 -8.60
CA LEU A 20 6.85 -11.37 -8.28
C LEU A 20 8.16 -11.13 -7.51
N LEU A 21 8.53 -12.05 -6.60
CA LEU A 21 9.81 -11.97 -5.85
C LEU A 21 11.06 -12.00 -6.75
N LYS A 22 10.95 -12.51 -7.98
CA LYS A 22 12.06 -12.55 -8.96
C LYS A 22 12.18 -11.26 -9.79
N VAL A 23 11.23 -10.34 -9.66
CA VAL A 23 11.19 -9.11 -10.47
C VAL A 23 12.21 -8.09 -9.98
N GLY A 24 12.47 -8.04 -8.66
CA GLY A 24 13.41 -7.08 -8.04
C GLY A 24 12.71 -5.83 -7.50
N PHE A 25 11.47 -5.96 -7.04
CA PHE A 25 10.81 -4.92 -6.25
C PHE A 25 11.47 -4.77 -4.88
N ASP A 26 11.47 -3.56 -4.33
CA ASP A 26 11.98 -3.33 -2.96
C ASP A 26 11.07 -3.97 -1.91
N VAL A 27 9.74 -3.84 -2.11
CA VAL A 27 8.73 -4.36 -1.18
C VAL A 27 7.60 -5.05 -1.95
N LEU A 28 7.13 -6.17 -1.43
CA LEU A 28 5.96 -6.90 -1.93
C LEU A 28 4.90 -6.97 -0.84
N ASP A 29 3.74 -6.32 -1.07
CA ASP A 29 2.53 -6.58 -0.29
C ASP A 29 1.99 -7.96 -0.67
N CYS A 30 2.22 -8.94 0.20
CA CYS A 30 1.95 -10.35 -0.07
C CYS A 30 0.64 -10.86 0.55
N GLY A 31 -0.08 -10.04 1.33
CA GLY A 31 -1.34 -10.45 1.94
C GLY A 31 -1.76 -9.62 3.14
N SER A 32 -2.75 -10.10 3.88
CA SER A 32 -3.23 -9.37 5.06
C SER A 32 -3.71 -10.29 6.18
N PHE A 33 -3.53 -9.84 7.43
CA PHE A 33 -4.10 -10.45 8.63
C PHE A 33 -5.34 -9.68 9.09
N VAL A 34 -6.26 -9.47 8.16
CA VAL A 34 -7.60 -8.92 8.44
C VAL A 34 -8.57 -10.05 8.73
N SER A 35 -9.79 -9.70 9.20
CA SER A 35 -10.83 -10.71 9.45
C SER A 35 -11.18 -11.49 8.17
N PRO A 36 -11.09 -12.84 8.17
CA PRO A 36 -11.53 -13.64 7.04
C PRO A 36 -13.00 -13.45 6.64
N LYS A 37 -13.83 -12.96 7.58
CA LYS A 37 -15.23 -12.60 7.30
C LYS A 37 -15.32 -11.32 6.45
N ALA A 38 -14.39 -10.38 6.65
CA ALA A 38 -14.35 -9.14 5.88
C ALA A 38 -13.68 -9.33 4.52
N ILE A 39 -12.57 -10.10 4.49
CA ILE A 39 -11.81 -10.35 3.26
C ILE A 39 -11.49 -11.86 3.17
N PRO A 40 -12.45 -12.68 2.70
CA PRO A 40 -12.27 -14.14 2.60
C PRO A 40 -11.06 -14.54 1.76
N GLN A 41 -10.75 -13.76 0.71
CA GLN A 41 -9.63 -13.99 -0.19
C GLN A 41 -8.27 -14.03 0.51
N MET A 42 -8.13 -13.37 1.69
CA MET A 42 -6.88 -13.31 2.46
C MET A 42 -6.84 -14.28 3.65
N ALA A 43 -7.81 -15.16 3.78
CA ALA A 43 -7.90 -16.09 4.92
C ALA A 43 -6.71 -17.06 5.02
N ASP A 44 -6.02 -17.30 3.92
CA ASP A 44 -4.89 -18.21 3.80
C ASP A 44 -3.51 -17.53 3.81
N THR A 45 -3.45 -16.23 4.15
CA THR A 45 -2.19 -15.44 4.15
C THR A 45 -1.05 -16.14 4.89
N ALA A 46 -1.32 -16.75 6.05
CA ALA A 46 -0.32 -17.49 6.82
C ALA A 46 0.26 -18.69 6.05
N ALA A 47 -0.55 -19.43 5.31
CA ALA A 47 -0.12 -20.54 4.48
C ALA A 47 0.65 -20.03 3.24
N VAL A 48 0.20 -18.95 2.64
CA VAL A 48 0.90 -18.30 1.52
C VAL A 48 2.31 -17.88 1.92
N ILE A 49 2.48 -17.15 3.02
CA ILE A 49 3.80 -16.69 3.50
C ILE A 49 4.77 -17.86 3.70
N LYS A 50 4.30 -18.96 4.29
CA LYS A 50 5.12 -20.17 4.51
C LYS A 50 5.57 -20.85 3.22
N GLY A 51 4.83 -20.68 2.11
CA GLY A 51 5.15 -21.22 0.81
C GLY A 51 6.02 -20.32 -0.07
N LEU A 52 6.36 -19.09 0.40
CA LEU A 52 7.21 -18.19 -0.37
C LEU A 52 8.69 -18.61 -0.30
N ASP A 53 9.35 -18.59 -1.45
CA ASP A 53 10.79 -18.81 -1.58
C ASP A 53 11.53 -17.46 -1.55
N LEU A 54 12.20 -17.19 -0.44
CA LEU A 54 12.96 -15.97 -0.22
C LEU A 54 14.48 -16.15 -0.41
N SER A 55 14.92 -17.33 -0.90
CA SER A 55 16.35 -17.67 -0.96
C SER A 55 17.16 -16.83 -1.95
N GLU A 56 16.53 -16.33 -3.00
CA GLU A 56 17.21 -15.59 -4.10
C GLU A 56 16.61 -14.19 -4.33
N THR A 57 16.00 -13.59 -3.30
CA THR A 57 15.40 -12.26 -3.43
C THR A 57 15.86 -11.32 -2.33
N ASN A 58 15.98 -10.03 -2.66
CA ASN A 58 16.15 -8.94 -1.70
C ASN A 58 14.82 -8.21 -1.42
N THR A 59 13.72 -8.66 -2.01
CA THR A 59 12.40 -8.06 -1.83
C THR A 59 11.89 -8.30 -0.40
N SER A 60 11.59 -7.25 0.31
CA SER A 60 11.01 -7.30 1.64
C SER A 60 9.51 -7.60 1.57
N LEU A 61 9.00 -8.46 2.48
CA LEU A 61 7.58 -8.74 2.55
C LEU A 61 6.86 -7.73 3.45
N LEU A 62 5.74 -7.23 2.97
CA LEU A 62 4.78 -6.42 3.72
C LEU A 62 3.43 -7.14 3.77
N VAL A 63 2.73 -7.01 4.90
CA VAL A 63 1.34 -7.45 5.04
C VAL A 63 0.48 -6.36 5.67
N ILE A 64 -0.79 -6.30 5.27
CA ILE A 64 -1.74 -5.32 5.82
C ILE A 64 -2.42 -5.89 7.07
N VAL A 65 -2.61 -5.03 8.06
CA VAL A 65 -3.41 -5.33 9.25
C VAL A 65 -4.44 -4.21 9.48
N ALA A 66 -5.57 -4.53 10.10
CA ALA A 66 -6.62 -3.56 10.43
C ALA A 66 -6.77 -3.34 11.96
N ASN A 67 -6.06 -4.13 12.78
CA ASN A 67 -6.15 -4.06 14.24
C ASN A 67 -4.93 -4.73 14.90
N THR A 68 -4.83 -4.58 16.22
CA THR A 68 -3.74 -5.13 17.04
C THR A 68 -3.63 -6.66 16.96
N ARG A 69 -4.76 -7.39 16.93
CA ARG A 69 -4.75 -8.85 16.79
C ARG A 69 -4.08 -9.30 15.49
N GLY A 70 -4.40 -8.66 14.37
CA GLY A 70 -3.74 -8.97 13.10
C GLY A 70 -2.24 -8.67 13.12
N ALA A 71 -1.84 -7.60 13.82
CA ALA A 71 -0.44 -7.27 14.02
C ALA A 71 0.29 -8.31 14.90
N GLU A 72 -0.33 -8.77 16.01
CA GLU A 72 0.19 -9.83 16.85
C GLU A 72 0.42 -11.14 16.09
N GLU A 73 -0.48 -11.47 15.16
CA GLU A 73 -0.31 -12.63 14.29
C GLU A 73 0.82 -12.39 13.27
N ALA A 74 0.86 -11.23 12.63
CA ALA A 74 1.85 -10.88 11.61
C ALA A 74 3.28 -10.86 12.13
N VAL A 75 3.53 -10.31 13.33
CA VAL A 75 4.90 -10.22 13.91
C VAL A 75 5.49 -11.58 14.24
N GLY A 76 4.67 -12.63 14.33
CA GLY A 76 5.12 -14.02 14.54
C GLY A 76 5.80 -14.65 13.31
N PHE A 77 5.74 -14.02 12.14
CA PHE A 77 6.39 -14.51 10.92
C PHE A 77 7.72 -13.79 10.71
N GLU A 78 8.82 -14.53 10.78
CA GLU A 78 10.17 -13.96 10.54
C GLU A 78 10.32 -13.38 9.14
N GLN A 79 9.67 -13.96 8.15
CA GLN A 79 9.67 -13.54 6.75
C GLN A 79 9.09 -12.15 6.51
N ILE A 80 8.17 -11.71 7.36
CA ILE A 80 7.55 -10.38 7.24
C ILE A 80 8.56 -9.33 7.72
N HIS A 81 8.84 -8.34 6.88
CA HIS A 81 9.67 -7.19 7.21
C HIS A 81 8.85 -6.01 7.70
N ALA A 82 7.74 -5.74 7.04
CA ALA A 82 6.92 -4.57 7.33
C ALA A 82 5.43 -4.93 7.53
N ILE A 83 4.76 -4.15 8.35
CA ILE A 83 3.32 -4.20 8.59
C ILE A 83 2.71 -2.90 8.09
N GLY A 84 1.74 -2.98 7.19
CA GLY A 84 0.99 -1.85 6.69
C GLY A 84 -0.30 -1.65 7.49
N PHE A 85 -0.59 -0.43 7.89
CA PHE A 85 -1.82 -0.07 8.59
C PHE A 85 -2.51 1.12 7.91
N PRO A 86 -3.80 0.97 7.48
CA PRO A 86 -4.57 2.06 6.92
C PRO A 86 -5.13 2.95 8.04
N PHE A 87 -4.68 4.20 8.07
CA PHE A 87 -5.19 5.26 8.95
C PHE A 87 -5.89 6.30 8.10
N SER A 88 -7.15 6.62 8.37
CA SER A 88 -7.89 7.56 7.54
C SER A 88 -7.90 8.97 8.09
N LEU A 89 -7.75 9.95 7.19
CA LEU A 89 -7.98 11.37 7.50
C LEU A 89 -9.47 11.73 7.55
N SER A 90 -10.34 10.90 6.95
CA SER A 90 -11.79 11.04 6.99
C SER A 90 -12.38 10.20 8.13
N PRO A 91 -13.05 10.83 9.12
CA PRO A 91 -13.73 10.09 10.20
C PRO A 91 -14.78 9.12 9.67
N THR A 92 -15.52 9.52 8.64
CA THR A 92 -16.53 8.67 8.00
C THR A 92 -15.92 7.42 7.38
N PHE A 93 -14.82 7.57 6.65
CA PHE A 93 -14.13 6.41 6.07
C PHE A 93 -13.44 5.56 7.13
N GLN A 94 -12.86 6.16 8.17
CA GLN A 94 -12.27 5.42 9.29
C GLN A 94 -13.30 4.49 9.93
N GLN A 95 -14.49 4.98 10.19
CA GLN A 95 -15.59 4.19 10.75
C GLN A 95 -16.02 3.06 9.80
N ARG A 96 -16.11 3.33 8.50
CA ARG A 96 -16.51 2.32 7.49
C ARG A 96 -15.45 1.25 7.27
N ASN A 97 -14.17 1.65 7.19
CA ASN A 97 -13.07 0.75 6.81
C ASN A 97 -12.61 -0.15 7.95
N THR A 98 -12.48 0.39 9.17
CA THR A 98 -11.91 -0.33 10.31
C THR A 98 -12.84 -0.41 11.53
N ASN A 99 -14.09 0.05 11.37
CA ASN A 99 -15.10 0.11 12.44
C ASN A 99 -14.54 0.76 13.73
N SER A 100 -13.89 1.92 13.57
CA SER A 100 -13.28 2.67 14.68
C SER A 100 -13.30 4.17 14.43
N THR A 101 -13.27 4.91 15.52
CA THR A 101 -13.03 6.36 15.50
C THR A 101 -11.56 6.67 15.19
N ILE A 102 -11.28 7.92 14.82
CA ILE A 102 -9.89 8.40 14.67
C ILE A 102 -9.10 8.21 15.97
N ALA A 103 -9.69 8.54 17.13
CA ALA A 103 -9.02 8.40 18.42
C ALA A 103 -8.64 6.94 18.74
N GLU A 104 -9.56 6.00 18.52
CA GLU A 104 -9.28 4.56 18.68
C GLU A 104 -8.22 4.08 17.68
N SER A 105 -8.23 4.63 16.46
CA SER A 105 -7.23 4.27 15.45
C SER A 105 -5.84 4.76 15.83
N VAL A 106 -5.71 5.94 16.44
CA VAL A 106 -4.44 6.44 17.01
C VAL A 106 -3.90 5.48 18.07
N GLN A 107 -4.74 5.03 19.00
CA GLN A 107 -4.32 4.07 20.02
C GLN A 107 -3.87 2.73 19.41
N ARG A 108 -4.55 2.27 18.34
CA ARG A 108 -4.11 1.07 17.60
C ARG A 108 -2.77 1.28 16.92
N VAL A 109 -2.53 2.45 16.32
CA VAL A 109 -1.22 2.77 15.72
C VAL A 109 -0.11 2.69 16.76
N GLU A 110 -0.31 3.29 17.96
CA GLU A 110 0.66 3.21 19.05
C GLU A 110 0.94 1.76 19.49
N GLN A 111 -0.12 0.95 19.65
CA GLN A 111 0.01 -0.46 20.03
C GLN A 111 0.76 -1.27 18.96
N ILE A 112 0.41 -1.09 17.68
CA ILE A 112 1.04 -1.80 16.57
C ILE A 112 2.51 -1.35 16.41
N GLN A 113 2.80 -0.05 16.56
CA GLN A 113 4.17 0.47 16.52
C GLN A 113 5.03 -0.16 17.62
N ASN A 114 4.51 -0.27 18.84
CA ASN A 114 5.23 -0.92 19.94
C ASN A 114 5.51 -2.40 19.63
N LEU A 115 4.54 -3.13 19.07
CA LEU A 115 4.76 -4.52 18.61
C LEU A 115 5.84 -4.59 17.53
N CYS A 116 5.79 -3.70 16.54
CA CYS A 116 6.78 -3.64 15.47
C CYS A 116 8.19 -3.41 16.03
N ILE A 117 8.36 -2.47 16.96
CA ILE A 117 9.65 -2.19 17.61
C ILE A 117 10.15 -3.43 18.36
N GLN A 118 9.29 -4.10 19.15
CA GLN A 118 9.65 -5.29 19.93
C GLN A 118 10.11 -6.45 19.02
N HIS A 119 9.48 -6.62 17.87
CA HIS A 119 9.75 -7.69 16.92
C HIS A 119 10.67 -7.30 15.76
N LYS A 120 11.27 -6.08 15.79
CA LYS A 120 12.18 -5.55 14.76
C LYS A 120 11.54 -5.52 13.37
N LYS A 121 10.25 -5.15 13.32
CA LYS A 121 9.48 -4.93 12.09
C LYS A 121 9.31 -3.44 11.84
N GLU A 122 9.03 -3.05 10.62
CA GLU A 122 8.64 -1.69 10.27
C GLU A 122 7.13 -1.52 10.27
N LEU A 123 6.63 -0.37 10.73
CA LEU A 123 5.24 0.03 10.53
C LEU A 123 5.17 1.05 9.40
N VAL A 124 4.41 0.72 8.36
CA VAL A 124 4.07 1.61 7.26
C VAL A 124 2.66 2.12 7.47
N ILE A 125 2.48 3.42 7.55
CA ILE A 125 1.15 4.03 7.64
C ILE A 125 0.68 4.47 6.26
N TYR A 126 -0.50 3.98 5.86
CA TYR A 126 -1.22 4.47 4.69
C TYR A 126 -2.22 5.53 5.14
N LEU A 127 -1.94 6.81 4.86
CA LEU A 127 -2.85 7.91 5.17
C LEU A 127 -3.98 7.93 4.13
N SER A 128 -5.03 7.14 4.40
CA SER A 128 -6.20 7.01 3.54
C SER A 128 -6.98 8.33 3.46
N MET A 129 -7.63 8.57 2.33
CA MET A 129 -8.27 9.85 2.00
C MET A 129 -7.27 11.03 2.03
N GLY A 130 -6.02 10.75 1.70
CA GLY A 130 -4.90 11.70 1.73
C GLY A 130 -5.00 12.86 0.74
N PHE A 131 -5.95 12.80 -0.20
CA PHE A 131 -6.20 13.83 -1.21
C PHE A 131 -7.67 14.26 -1.27
N GLY A 132 -8.39 14.10 -0.16
CA GLY A 132 -9.81 14.41 -0.06
C GLY A 132 -10.70 13.17 0.04
N ASN A 133 -11.99 13.40 0.23
CA ASN A 133 -12.97 12.33 0.44
C ASN A 133 -14.31 12.70 -0.20
N PRO A 134 -15.15 11.70 -0.57
CA PRO A 134 -16.47 11.91 -1.17
C PRO A 134 -17.59 12.07 -0.11
N TYR A 135 -17.26 12.06 1.19
CA TYR A 135 -18.24 12.01 2.29
C TYR A 135 -18.58 13.39 2.86
N GLY A 136 -17.92 14.46 2.38
CA GLY A 136 -18.10 15.81 2.92
C GLY A 136 -17.37 16.04 4.25
N ASP A 137 -16.49 15.14 4.67
CA ASP A 137 -15.60 15.39 5.80
C ASP A 137 -14.60 16.49 5.45
N VAL A 138 -14.24 17.30 6.44
CA VAL A 138 -13.27 18.38 6.25
C VAL A 138 -11.92 17.81 5.81
N TYR A 139 -11.38 18.39 4.74
CA TYR A 139 -10.06 18.07 4.23
C TYR A 139 -9.36 19.33 3.76
N ASP A 140 -8.12 19.49 4.19
CA ASP A 140 -7.13 20.38 3.60
C ASP A 140 -5.71 19.83 3.83
N GLU A 141 -4.71 20.43 3.18
CA GLU A 141 -3.33 19.96 3.29
C GLU A 141 -2.73 20.13 4.69
N SER A 142 -3.25 21.06 5.51
CA SER A 142 -2.77 21.21 6.90
C SER A 142 -3.15 20.00 7.76
N ILE A 143 -4.31 19.38 7.51
CA ILE A 143 -4.73 18.14 8.17
C ILE A 143 -3.76 17.01 7.82
N LEU A 144 -3.40 16.90 6.54
CA LEU A 144 -2.46 15.89 6.08
C LEU A 144 -1.06 16.08 6.70
N LEU A 145 -0.58 17.34 6.75
CA LEU A 145 0.70 17.70 7.37
C LEU A 145 0.69 17.38 8.87
N ASP A 146 -0.37 17.76 9.58
CA ASP A 146 -0.57 17.50 11.00
C ASP A 146 -0.53 16.01 11.35
N TRP A 147 -1.26 15.18 10.59
CA TRP A 147 -1.26 13.73 10.81
C TRP A 147 0.08 13.09 10.46
N THR A 148 0.75 13.54 9.40
CA THR A 148 2.13 13.12 9.11
C THR A 148 3.04 13.40 10.29
N GLY A 149 2.97 14.59 10.89
CA GLY A 149 3.72 14.96 12.08
C GLY A 149 3.40 14.11 13.30
N LYS A 150 2.12 13.82 13.55
CA LYS A 150 1.71 12.93 14.65
C LYS A 150 2.27 11.53 14.49
N MET A 151 2.21 10.96 13.28
CA MET A 151 2.78 9.64 12.99
C MET A 151 4.31 9.64 13.15
N ALA A 152 4.99 10.67 12.65
CA ALA A 152 6.43 10.83 12.81
C ALA A 152 6.85 10.91 14.30
N ASN A 153 6.08 11.61 15.13
CA ASN A 153 6.31 11.72 16.57
C ASN A 153 6.11 10.39 17.33
N MET A 154 5.34 9.45 16.78
CA MET A 154 5.20 8.07 17.27
C MET A 154 6.38 7.18 16.84
N GLY A 155 7.37 7.72 16.13
CA GLY A 155 8.54 6.98 15.66
C GLY A 155 8.32 6.20 14.35
N ILE A 156 7.22 6.44 13.65
CA ILE A 156 6.95 5.85 12.34
C ILE A 156 7.86 6.51 11.31
N LYS A 157 8.49 5.70 10.46
CA LYS A 157 9.49 6.16 9.51
C LYS A 157 9.03 6.11 8.06
N THR A 158 7.95 5.39 7.77
CA THR A 158 7.42 5.24 6.41
C THR A 158 5.93 5.56 6.39
N ILE A 159 5.55 6.54 5.57
CA ILE A 159 4.17 7.01 5.43
C ILE A 159 3.84 7.11 3.95
N SER A 160 2.79 6.43 3.51
CA SER A 160 2.28 6.48 2.14
C SER A 160 0.99 7.28 2.08
N LEU A 161 0.97 8.34 1.27
CA LEU A 161 -0.22 9.17 1.05
C LEU A 161 -1.15 8.44 0.09
N ALA A 162 -2.34 8.05 0.55
CA ALA A 162 -3.24 7.21 -0.23
C ALA A 162 -4.37 8.01 -0.87
N ASP A 163 -4.44 7.92 -2.19
CA ASP A 163 -5.53 8.42 -3.05
C ASP A 163 -6.66 7.37 -3.13
N THR A 164 -7.25 7.08 -1.99
CA THR A 164 -8.12 5.92 -1.73
C THR A 164 -9.28 5.76 -2.73
N VAL A 165 -9.79 6.88 -3.24
CA VAL A 165 -10.92 6.92 -4.19
C VAL A 165 -10.57 7.55 -5.53
N GLY A 166 -9.30 7.78 -5.79
CA GLY A 166 -8.82 8.28 -7.08
C GLY A 166 -9.08 9.77 -7.36
N LEU A 167 -9.41 10.56 -6.33
CA LEU A 167 -9.72 11.99 -6.47
C LEU A 167 -8.49 12.89 -6.65
N ALA A 168 -7.28 12.39 -6.33
CA ALA A 168 -6.07 13.20 -6.42
C ALA A 168 -5.83 13.76 -7.81
N THR A 169 -5.67 15.07 -7.88
CA THR A 169 -5.20 15.74 -9.09
C THR A 169 -3.67 15.87 -9.08
N PRO A 170 -2.99 15.98 -10.25
CA PRO A 170 -1.55 16.21 -10.30
C PRO A 170 -1.11 17.40 -9.45
N THR A 171 -1.88 18.49 -9.45
CA THR A 171 -1.60 19.70 -8.66
C THR A 171 -1.64 19.42 -7.15
N GLN A 172 -2.65 18.68 -6.68
CA GLN A 172 -2.75 18.31 -5.26
C GLN A 172 -1.61 17.38 -4.84
N ILE A 173 -1.23 16.41 -5.70
CA ILE A 173 -0.10 15.50 -5.44
C ILE A 173 1.19 16.30 -5.29
N SER A 174 1.51 17.20 -6.24
CA SER A 174 2.69 18.05 -6.17
C SER A 174 2.68 18.97 -4.94
N SER A 175 1.55 19.62 -4.65
CA SER A 175 1.42 20.52 -3.50
C SER A 175 1.68 19.79 -2.17
N ALA A 176 0.98 18.67 -1.94
CA ALA A 176 1.14 17.87 -0.73
C ALA A 176 2.58 17.35 -0.54
N LEU A 177 3.18 16.79 -1.58
CA LEU A 177 4.54 16.25 -1.48
C LEU A 177 5.61 17.35 -1.31
N ASN A 178 5.50 18.46 -2.02
CA ASN A 178 6.41 19.60 -1.86
C ASN A 178 6.33 20.24 -0.47
N THR A 179 5.21 20.10 0.21
CA THR A 179 5.02 20.57 1.60
C THR A 179 5.57 19.57 2.61
N ILE A 180 5.22 18.26 2.44
CA ILE A 180 5.48 17.24 3.46
C ILE A 180 6.92 16.74 3.43
N ILE A 181 7.50 16.47 2.25
CA ILE A 181 8.84 15.90 2.15
C ILE A 181 9.89 16.80 2.81
N PRO A 182 9.94 18.12 2.56
CA PRO A 182 10.89 19.01 3.25
C PRO A 182 10.61 19.18 4.75
N ALA A 183 9.33 19.11 5.17
CA ALA A 183 8.95 19.25 6.57
C ALA A 183 9.38 18.05 7.42
N TYR A 184 9.45 16.86 6.82
CA TYR A 184 9.80 15.60 7.50
C TYR A 184 10.90 14.82 6.75
N PRO A 185 12.12 15.37 6.62
CA PRO A 185 13.19 14.76 5.82
C PRO A 185 13.69 13.40 6.36
N GLN A 186 13.35 13.08 7.61
CA GLN A 186 13.68 11.80 8.26
C GLN A 186 12.63 10.70 7.99
N ILE A 187 11.50 11.04 7.36
CA ILE A 187 10.41 10.11 7.04
C ILE A 187 10.47 9.77 5.56
N GLU A 188 10.38 8.49 5.22
CA GLU A 188 10.15 8.06 3.85
C GLU A 188 8.68 8.32 3.49
N ILE A 189 8.47 9.37 2.70
CA ILE A 189 7.14 9.71 2.18
C ILE A 189 6.95 9.02 0.83
N GLY A 190 5.91 8.22 0.74
CA GLY A 190 5.48 7.53 -0.47
C GLY A 190 4.08 7.95 -0.91
N VAL A 191 3.66 7.42 -2.05
CA VAL A 191 2.31 7.58 -2.58
C VAL A 191 1.70 6.24 -2.96
N HIS A 192 0.43 6.06 -2.60
CA HIS A 192 -0.43 4.96 -3.01
C HIS A 192 -1.57 5.55 -3.85
N LEU A 193 -1.31 5.70 -5.15
CA LEU A 193 -2.22 6.39 -6.08
C LEU A 193 -3.16 5.40 -6.74
N HIS A 194 -4.41 5.82 -6.89
CA HIS A 194 -5.36 5.18 -7.79
C HIS A 194 -5.43 5.95 -9.10
N SER A 195 -5.58 5.22 -10.20
CA SER A 195 -5.52 5.85 -11.53
C SER A 195 -6.35 5.10 -12.56
N SER A 196 -6.66 5.83 -13.63
CA SER A 196 -7.20 5.29 -14.87
C SER A 196 -6.14 5.33 -15.98
N LYS A 197 -6.43 4.71 -17.11
CA LYS A 197 -5.57 4.79 -18.31
C LYS A 197 -5.34 6.21 -18.81
N LEU A 198 -6.20 7.17 -18.42
CA LEU A 198 -6.14 8.55 -18.91
C LEU A 198 -5.30 9.47 -18.01
N ASN A 199 -5.15 9.16 -16.70
CA ASN A 199 -4.55 10.10 -15.75
C ASN A 199 -3.31 9.56 -15.01
N TRP A 200 -2.98 8.27 -15.15
CA TRP A 200 -1.86 7.63 -14.44
C TRP A 200 -0.53 8.38 -14.62
N GLN A 201 -0.21 8.76 -15.87
CA GLN A 201 1.08 9.38 -16.19
C GLN A 201 1.20 10.76 -15.56
N ALA A 202 0.13 11.58 -15.64
CA ALA A 202 0.14 12.91 -15.04
C ALA A 202 0.28 12.88 -13.52
N LYS A 203 -0.41 11.93 -12.84
CA LYS A 203 -0.29 11.72 -11.38
C LYS A 203 1.13 11.27 -11.02
N LEU A 204 1.68 10.32 -11.77
CA LEU A 204 3.01 9.77 -11.53
C LEU A 204 4.11 10.82 -11.76
N THR A 205 3.99 11.62 -12.85
CA THR A 205 4.90 12.73 -13.12
C THR A 205 4.88 13.75 -11.98
N ALA A 206 3.70 14.13 -11.51
CA ALA A 206 3.55 15.09 -10.42
C ALA A 206 4.23 14.62 -9.12
N ALA A 207 4.13 13.33 -8.80
CA ALA A 207 4.80 12.76 -7.65
C ALA A 207 6.34 12.69 -7.84
N LEU A 208 6.79 12.31 -9.04
CA LEU A 208 8.22 12.21 -9.34
C LEU A 208 8.90 13.59 -9.31
N ASP A 209 8.29 14.60 -9.91
CA ASP A 209 8.80 15.97 -9.95
C ASP A 209 8.85 16.60 -8.53
N ALA A 210 7.96 16.16 -7.64
CA ALA A 210 7.98 16.52 -6.22
C ALA A 210 8.96 15.68 -5.38
N SER A 211 9.88 14.93 -6.02
CA SER A 211 10.93 14.13 -5.35
C SER A 211 10.42 12.97 -4.50
N CYS A 212 9.22 12.47 -4.73
CA CYS A 212 8.74 11.23 -4.12
C CYS A 212 9.62 10.05 -4.58
N LYS A 213 9.94 9.14 -3.66
CA LYS A 213 10.82 8.01 -3.93
C LYS A 213 10.16 6.64 -3.73
N ARG A 214 8.99 6.60 -3.10
CA ARG A 214 8.24 5.38 -2.84
C ARG A 214 6.89 5.40 -3.54
N TYR A 215 6.62 4.36 -4.29
CA TYR A 215 5.40 4.23 -5.10
C TYR A 215 4.83 2.82 -4.96
N ASP A 216 3.53 2.75 -4.75
CA ASP A 216 2.80 1.49 -4.74
C ASP A 216 2.05 1.32 -6.07
N GLY A 217 2.04 0.09 -6.58
CA GLY A 217 1.30 -0.28 -7.78
C GLY A 217 0.83 -1.72 -7.72
N ALA A 218 -0.01 -2.10 -8.65
CA ALA A 218 -0.43 -3.48 -8.87
C ALA A 218 -0.34 -3.85 -10.35
N LEU A 219 0.01 -5.10 -10.65
CA LEU A 219 -0.03 -5.58 -12.03
C LEU A 219 -1.46 -5.45 -12.58
N LYS A 220 -1.59 -4.98 -13.82
CA LYS A 220 -2.86 -4.67 -14.49
C LYS A 220 -3.70 -3.59 -13.79
N GLY A 221 -3.14 -2.87 -12.82
CA GLY A 221 -3.91 -1.95 -11.99
C GLY A 221 -5.00 -2.64 -11.17
N ILE A 222 -4.92 -3.97 -10.98
CA ILE A 222 -5.95 -4.76 -10.31
C ILE A 222 -6.07 -4.36 -8.85
N GLY A 223 -7.32 -4.30 -8.37
CA GLY A 223 -7.66 -3.93 -7.02
C GLY A 223 -8.14 -2.50 -6.91
N GLY A 224 -8.49 -2.14 -5.73
CA GLY A 224 -9.07 -0.88 -5.30
C GLY A 224 -9.59 -1.10 -3.90
N CYS A 225 -10.03 -0.06 -3.22
CA CYS A 225 -10.61 -0.22 -1.89
C CYS A 225 -12.07 -0.72 -2.00
N PRO A 226 -12.39 -1.97 -1.63
CA PRO A 226 -13.74 -2.50 -1.72
C PRO A 226 -14.74 -1.76 -0.81
N MET A 227 -14.24 -0.94 0.11
CA MET A 227 -15.05 -0.10 1.00
C MET A 227 -15.33 1.30 0.43
N ALA A 228 -14.75 1.66 -0.71
CA ALA A 228 -15.14 2.84 -1.49
C ALA A 228 -16.39 2.48 -2.30
N LEU A 229 -17.49 3.19 -2.08
CA LEU A 229 -18.83 2.85 -2.60
C LEU A 229 -19.06 3.15 -4.07
N ASP A 230 -18.07 3.70 -4.78
CA ASP A 230 -18.19 4.16 -6.16
C ASP A 230 -17.40 3.25 -7.12
N ASP A 231 -17.54 3.46 -8.42
CA ASP A 231 -16.81 2.74 -9.47
C ASP A 231 -15.33 2.61 -9.10
N LEU A 232 -14.90 1.37 -8.82
CA LEU A 232 -13.56 1.05 -8.35
C LEU A 232 -12.53 1.59 -9.34
N ILE A 233 -11.90 2.71 -8.99
CA ILE A 233 -10.73 3.18 -9.71
C ILE A 233 -9.58 2.25 -9.33
N GLY A 234 -8.94 1.62 -10.33
CA GLY A 234 -7.85 0.67 -10.14
C GLY A 234 -6.62 1.29 -9.47
N ASN A 235 -5.76 0.44 -8.94
CA ASN A 235 -4.43 0.85 -8.49
C ASN A 235 -3.61 1.42 -9.66
N MET A 236 -2.52 2.12 -9.34
CA MET A 236 -1.50 2.48 -10.34
C MET A 236 -0.98 1.20 -11.01
N ASP A 237 -1.07 1.13 -12.35
CA ASP A 237 -0.66 -0.06 -13.10
C ASP A 237 0.88 -0.17 -13.14
N THR A 238 1.39 -1.21 -12.50
CA THR A 238 2.83 -1.49 -12.42
C THR A 238 3.46 -1.64 -13.80
N GLU A 239 2.75 -2.20 -14.79
CA GLU A 239 3.27 -2.41 -16.15
C GLU A 239 3.41 -1.09 -16.93
N LEU A 240 2.70 -0.04 -16.51
CA LEU A 240 2.88 1.32 -17.02
C LEU A 240 3.93 2.08 -16.21
N MET A 241 3.92 1.91 -14.90
CA MET A 241 4.80 2.62 -13.97
C MET A 241 6.27 2.22 -14.12
N ILE A 242 6.58 0.93 -14.24
CA ILE A 242 7.97 0.45 -14.30
C ILE A 242 8.71 0.94 -15.55
N PRO A 243 8.19 0.80 -16.79
CA PRO A 243 8.84 1.38 -17.97
C PRO A 243 9.03 2.89 -17.87
N TYR A 244 8.01 3.59 -17.36
CA TYR A 244 8.07 5.04 -17.16
C TYR A 244 9.24 5.48 -16.28
N PHE A 245 9.49 4.80 -15.17
CA PHE A 245 10.62 5.06 -14.28
C PHE A 245 11.97 4.63 -14.89
N TYR A 246 11.99 3.50 -15.59
CA TYR A 246 13.20 2.99 -16.23
C TYR A 246 13.72 3.94 -17.31
N GLU A 247 12.84 4.44 -18.18
CA GLU A 247 13.17 5.43 -19.23
C GLU A 247 13.72 6.73 -18.66
N ARG A 248 13.35 7.09 -17.43
CA ARG A 248 13.85 8.29 -16.72
C ARG A 248 15.08 8.03 -15.86
N GLY A 249 15.61 6.82 -15.88
CA GLY A 249 16.80 6.44 -15.12
C GLY A 249 16.59 6.39 -13.60
N VAL A 250 15.35 6.42 -13.14
CA VAL A 250 15.00 6.37 -11.71
C VAL A 250 15.08 4.95 -11.18
N LEU A 251 14.72 3.97 -12.00
CA LEU A 251 14.67 2.56 -11.63
C LEU A 251 15.71 1.77 -12.42
N LYS A 252 16.56 0.99 -11.74
CA LYS A 252 17.73 0.33 -12.38
C LYS A 252 17.72 -1.20 -12.27
N ASN A 253 17.09 -1.77 -11.27
CA ASN A 253 17.31 -3.17 -10.87
C ASN A 253 16.09 -4.08 -11.13
N ILE A 254 15.26 -3.76 -12.12
CA ILE A 254 14.09 -4.57 -12.47
C ILE A 254 14.44 -5.60 -13.53
N ASN A 255 14.04 -6.84 -13.27
CA ASN A 255 14.08 -7.92 -14.26
C ASN A 255 12.81 -7.91 -15.11
N PHE A 256 12.87 -7.26 -16.28
CA PHE A 256 11.73 -7.13 -17.20
C PHE A 256 11.19 -8.46 -17.71
N ARG A 257 12.05 -9.49 -17.84
CA ARG A 257 11.59 -10.83 -18.23
C ARG A 257 10.71 -11.45 -17.14
N GLN A 258 11.13 -11.32 -15.87
CA GLN A 258 10.35 -11.84 -14.75
C GLN A 258 9.06 -11.01 -14.53
N LEU A 259 9.12 -9.70 -14.79
CA LEU A 259 7.94 -8.84 -14.78
C LEU A 259 6.89 -9.29 -15.82
N GLN A 260 7.33 -9.56 -17.06
CA GLN A 260 6.42 -10.06 -18.10
C GLN A 260 5.80 -11.40 -17.71
N GLN A 261 6.58 -12.34 -17.16
CA GLN A 261 6.05 -13.63 -16.70
C GLN A 261 5.05 -13.47 -15.54
N ALA A 262 5.29 -12.52 -14.63
CA ALA A 262 4.33 -12.20 -13.57
C ALA A 262 3.03 -11.58 -14.13
N ALA A 263 3.13 -10.73 -15.15
CA ALA A 263 1.98 -10.15 -15.84
C ALA A 263 1.16 -11.22 -16.58
N ASP A 264 1.81 -12.19 -17.21
CA ASP A 264 1.15 -13.31 -17.87
C ASP A 264 0.41 -14.21 -16.87
N LEU A 265 1.00 -14.47 -15.69
CA LEU A 265 0.33 -15.17 -14.59
C LEU A 265 -0.85 -14.36 -14.04
N ALA A 266 -0.71 -13.05 -13.91
CA ALA A 266 -1.80 -12.18 -13.49
C ALA A 266 -3.01 -12.30 -14.44
N LEU A 267 -2.79 -12.34 -15.75
CA LEU A 267 -3.85 -12.55 -16.74
C LEU A 267 -4.57 -13.90 -16.59
N GLN A 268 -3.86 -14.94 -16.14
CA GLN A 268 -4.46 -16.27 -15.93
C GLN A 268 -5.28 -16.35 -14.64
N ILE A 269 -4.93 -15.52 -13.63
CA ILE A 269 -5.59 -15.51 -12.33
C ILE A 269 -6.78 -14.55 -12.32
N PHE A 270 -6.63 -13.40 -12.98
CA PHE A 270 -7.57 -12.28 -12.94
C PHE A 270 -8.25 -12.08 -14.31
N HIS A 271 -8.91 -13.11 -14.82
CA HIS A 271 -9.65 -13.11 -16.10
C HIS A 271 -11.16 -13.00 -15.91
#